data_db003bcad590843040d2ebe81f920641
#
_entry.id   db003bcad590843040d2ebe81f920641
#
_cell.length_a   1.000
_cell.length_b   1.000
_cell.length_c   1.000
_cell.angle_alpha   90.00
_cell.angle_beta   90.00
_cell.angle_gamma   90.00
#
_symmetry.space_group_name_H-M   'P 1'
#
loop_
_entity.id
_entity.type
_entity.pdbx_description
1 polymer ?
#
loop_
_entity_poly.entity_id
_entity_poly.type
_entity_poly.pdbx_seq_one_letter_code
_entity_poly.pdbx_strand_id
1 'polypeptide(L)'
;LASVLGFVAQTGSMALGGGLLFVMALGMGFPLLLIALGARSVLPQAGPWMVWLQRALGVALVLIAIWIVWPAFSSVVSNESQTGPRTEKRIPPDLVFKTIRSSADLNAILQKAKVEKKLVMLDFYADWCISCKEMEAITFTNSDVAKAMSRYILVQADVTVNNQDSQELLKQFGLFGPPAILFFNEAGEEQKDMRVVGFMTPTRFLERLQELSAR
;
A
#
# COMPACT_ATOMS: atom_id res chain seq x y z
N LEU A 1 4.11 4.83 -17.83
CA LEU A 1 4.74 3.57 -17.37
C LEU A 1 3.70 2.44 -17.28
N ALA A 2 2.57 2.67 -16.60
CA ALA A 2 1.51 1.65 -16.45
C ALA A 2 0.97 1.13 -17.80
N SER A 3 0.80 2.01 -18.79
CA SER A 3 0.31 1.63 -20.12
C SER A 3 1.31 0.74 -20.88
N VAL A 4 2.62 0.99 -20.74
CA VAL A 4 3.68 0.19 -21.38
C VAL A 4 3.77 -1.18 -20.72
N LEU A 5 3.69 -1.25 -19.38
CA LEU A 5 3.69 -2.50 -18.64
C LEU A 5 2.45 -3.35 -18.97
N GLY A 6 1.27 -2.73 -19.10
CA GLY A 6 0.05 -3.39 -19.51
C GLY A 6 0.12 -3.98 -20.93
N PHE A 7 0.75 -3.26 -21.85
CA PHE A 7 0.96 -3.74 -23.23
C PHE A 7 1.95 -4.91 -23.30
N VAL A 8 3.04 -4.85 -22.54
CA VAL A 8 4.04 -5.93 -22.43
C VAL A 8 3.43 -7.19 -21.81
N ALA A 9 2.59 -7.03 -20.78
CA ALA A 9 1.89 -8.14 -20.15
C ALA A 9 0.91 -8.85 -21.12
N GLN A 10 0.30 -8.11 -22.05
CA GLN A 10 -0.63 -8.68 -23.04
C GLN A 10 0.09 -9.34 -24.21
N THR A 11 1.23 -8.80 -24.65
CA THR A 11 1.94 -9.33 -25.84
C THR A 11 2.93 -10.44 -25.52
N GLY A 12 3.33 -10.63 -24.25
CA GLY A 12 4.24 -11.69 -23.79
C GLY A 12 5.65 -11.65 -24.42
N SER A 13 5.98 -10.59 -25.15
CA SER A 13 7.22 -10.47 -25.92
C SER A 13 8.25 -9.61 -25.16
N MET A 14 9.24 -10.26 -24.54
CA MET A 14 10.34 -9.60 -23.84
C MET A 14 11.14 -8.63 -24.73
N ALA A 15 11.31 -8.95 -26.01
CA ALA A 15 12.07 -8.13 -26.96
C ALA A 15 11.37 -6.79 -27.26
N LEU A 16 10.05 -6.81 -27.46
CA LEU A 16 9.25 -5.60 -27.66
C LEU A 16 9.20 -4.73 -26.41
N GLY A 17 9.04 -5.34 -25.23
CA GLY A 17 9.04 -4.63 -23.96
C GLY A 17 10.39 -3.97 -23.66
N GLY A 18 11.48 -4.70 -23.86
CA GLY A 18 12.84 -4.18 -23.70
C GLY A 18 13.16 -3.06 -24.69
N GLY A 19 12.72 -3.18 -25.95
CA GLY A 19 12.90 -2.15 -26.96
C GLY A 19 12.18 -0.84 -26.63
N LEU A 20 10.91 -0.91 -26.19
CA LEU A 20 10.13 0.25 -25.77
C LEU A 20 10.74 0.97 -24.55
N LEU A 21 11.20 0.21 -23.55
CA LEU A 21 11.86 0.77 -22.37
C LEU A 21 13.21 1.40 -22.74
N PHE A 22 13.96 0.80 -23.66
CA PHE A 22 15.23 1.35 -24.14
C PHE A 22 15.04 2.66 -24.90
N VAL A 23 14.06 2.76 -25.80
CA VAL A 23 13.72 4.00 -26.52
C VAL A 23 13.26 5.09 -25.53
N MET A 24 12.46 4.72 -24.53
CA MET A 24 12.03 5.65 -23.49
C MET A 24 13.22 6.16 -22.67
N ALA A 25 14.16 5.29 -22.30
CA ALA A 25 15.37 5.65 -21.57
C ALA A 25 16.28 6.59 -22.39
N LEU A 26 16.45 6.31 -23.71
CA LEU A 26 17.17 7.18 -24.62
C LEU A 26 16.49 8.54 -24.75
N GLY A 27 15.16 8.61 -24.81
CA GLY A 27 14.42 9.86 -24.88
C GLY A 27 14.63 10.76 -23.67
N MET A 28 14.74 10.17 -22.47
CA MET A 28 15.07 10.93 -21.24
C MET A 28 16.55 11.28 -21.12
N GLY A 29 17.44 10.41 -21.62
CA GLY A 29 18.89 10.61 -21.57
C GLY A 29 19.39 11.64 -22.56
N PHE A 30 18.76 11.73 -23.75
CA PHE A 30 19.22 12.62 -24.83
C PHE A 30 19.28 14.12 -24.47
N PRO A 31 18.27 14.72 -23.83
CA PRO A 31 18.37 16.10 -23.37
C PRO A 31 19.50 16.33 -22.37
N LEU A 32 19.73 15.37 -21.46
CA LEU A 32 20.82 15.46 -20.49
C LEU A 32 22.19 15.37 -21.15
N LEU A 33 22.38 14.55 -22.18
CA LEU A 33 23.57 14.46 -22.97
C LEU A 33 23.83 15.77 -23.75
N LEU A 34 22.81 16.38 -24.35
CA LEU A 34 22.91 17.67 -25.02
C LEU A 34 23.32 18.78 -24.05
N ILE A 35 22.76 18.82 -22.84
CA ILE A 35 23.14 19.76 -21.80
C ILE A 35 24.60 19.51 -21.37
N ALA A 36 24.99 18.25 -21.16
CA ALA A 36 26.36 17.91 -20.75
C ALA A 36 27.40 18.26 -21.79
N LEU A 37 27.09 18.07 -23.09
CA LEU A 37 27.97 18.44 -24.20
C LEU A 37 27.98 19.96 -24.48
N GLY A 38 26.82 20.61 -24.36
CA GLY A 38 26.65 22.05 -24.57
C GLY A 38 27.11 22.91 -23.39
N ALA A 39 27.08 22.39 -22.18
CA ALA A 39 27.45 23.11 -20.97
C ALA A 39 28.92 23.58 -20.96
N ARG A 40 29.79 22.90 -21.70
CA ARG A 40 31.21 23.32 -21.85
C ARG A 40 31.38 24.65 -22.54
N SER A 41 30.45 25.07 -23.40
CA SER A 41 30.54 26.33 -24.16
C SER A 41 29.75 27.48 -23.53
N VAL A 42 28.81 27.17 -22.63
CA VAL A 42 27.93 28.20 -22.05
C VAL A 42 28.26 28.51 -20.58
N LEU A 43 28.99 27.63 -19.88
CA LEU A 43 29.44 27.96 -18.52
C LEU A 43 30.60 28.96 -18.57
N PRO A 44 30.41 30.18 -18.03
CA PRO A 44 31.50 31.10 -17.82
C PRO A 44 32.57 30.43 -16.95
N GLN A 45 33.85 30.64 -17.30
CA GLN A 45 34.98 30.10 -16.54
C GLN A 45 34.76 30.34 -15.05
N ALA A 46 34.84 29.25 -14.28
CA ALA A 46 34.61 29.27 -12.85
C ALA A 46 35.59 30.23 -12.15
N GLY A 47 35.15 31.47 -11.95
CA GLY A 47 35.87 32.46 -11.17
C GLY A 47 35.74 32.20 -9.66
N PRO A 48 36.52 32.92 -8.84
CA PRO A 48 36.49 32.78 -7.37
C PRO A 48 35.08 33.00 -6.77
N TRP A 49 34.20 33.70 -7.48
CA TRP A 49 32.78 33.86 -7.10
C TRP A 49 31.98 32.56 -7.12
N MET A 50 32.30 31.64 -8.05
CA MET A 50 31.66 30.34 -8.16
C MET A 50 31.95 29.46 -6.93
N VAL A 51 33.17 29.54 -6.40
CA VAL A 51 33.57 28.83 -5.18
C VAL A 51 32.81 29.35 -3.95
N TRP A 52 32.58 30.67 -3.89
CA TRP A 52 31.80 31.28 -2.83
C TRP A 52 30.32 30.86 -2.91
N LEU A 53 29.74 30.84 -4.11
CA LEU A 53 28.37 30.39 -4.34
C LEU A 53 28.18 28.92 -3.98
N GLN A 54 29.12 28.04 -4.35
CA GLN A 54 29.10 26.63 -4.00
C GLN A 54 29.17 26.41 -2.48
N ARG A 55 30.01 27.17 -1.78
CA ARG A 55 30.11 27.14 -0.31
C ARG A 55 28.81 27.63 0.35
N ALA A 56 28.25 28.73 -0.14
CA ALA A 56 26.98 29.26 0.38
C ALA A 56 25.84 28.24 0.19
N LEU A 57 25.75 27.61 -0.99
CA LEU A 57 24.76 26.58 -1.27
C LEU A 57 24.97 25.33 -0.41
N GLY A 58 26.21 24.91 -0.22
CA GLY A 58 26.58 23.79 0.65
C GLY A 58 26.19 24.05 2.10
N VAL A 59 26.49 25.25 2.62
CA VAL A 59 26.06 25.62 3.99
C VAL A 59 24.54 25.68 4.12
N ALA A 60 23.82 26.22 3.12
CA ALA A 60 22.38 26.25 3.12
C ALA A 60 21.77 24.85 3.15
N LEU A 61 22.29 23.89 2.37
CA LEU A 61 21.86 22.50 2.38
C LEU A 61 22.12 21.82 3.74
N VAL A 62 23.28 22.08 4.37
CA VAL A 62 23.59 21.55 5.70
C VAL A 62 22.63 22.12 6.75
N LEU A 63 22.33 23.42 6.70
CA LEU A 63 21.36 24.04 7.62
C LEU A 63 19.95 23.47 7.44
N ILE A 64 19.51 23.26 6.19
CA ILE A 64 18.22 22.62 5.90
C ILE A 64 18.21 21.17 6.40
N ALA A 65 19.29 20.41 6.20
CA ALA A 65 19.41 19.05 6.70
C ALA A 65 19.35 19.00 8.23
N ILE A 66 20.05 19.90 8.91
CA ILE A 66 19.99 20.02 10.36
C ILE A 66 18.58 20.40 10.82
N TRP A 67 17.93 21.34 10.12
CA TRP A 67 16.56 21.76 10.46
C TRP A 67 15.54 20.62 10.29
N ILE A 68 15.71 19.76 9.28
CA ILE A 68 14.84 18.57 9.07
C ILE A 68 15.15 17.47 10.09
N VAL A 69 16.45 17.26 10.42
CA VAL A 69 16.86 16.17 11.33
C VAL A 69 16.64 16.59 12.80
N TRP A 70 16.66 17.88 13.11
CA TRP A 70 16.49 18.37 14.49
C TRP A 70 15.22 17.85 15.20
N PRO A 71 14.00 17.94 14.59
CA PRO A 71 12.81 17.38 15.20
C PRO A 71 12.83 15.84 15.26
N ALA A 72 13.49 15.17 14.30
CA ALA A 72 13.66 13.73 14.35
C ALA A 72 14.65 13.30 15.43
N PHE A 73 15.74 14.06 15.63
CA PHE A 73 16.74 13.80 16.67
C PHE A 73 16.20 14.11 18.07
N SER A 74 15.45 15.20 18.23
CA SER A 74 14.79 15.51 19.51
C SER A 74 13.76 14.46 19.88
N SER A 75 13.05 13.86 18.91
CA SER A 75 12.13 12.74 19.16
C SER A 75 12.84 11.43 19.50
N VAL A 76 14.06 11.21 19.01
CA VAL A 76 14.88 10.03 19.35
C VAL A 76 15.51 10.19 20.75
N VAL A 77 16.03 11.36 21.08
CA VAL A 77 16.66 11.59 22.41
C VAL A 77 15.62 11.67 23.53
N SER A 78 14.41 12.20 23.25
CA SER A 78 13.30 12.19 24.21
C SER A 78 12.63 10.82 24.35
N ASN A 79 12.92 9.87 23.48
CA ASN A 79 12.25 8.56 23.44
C ASN A 79 12.98 7.48 24.25
N GLU A 80 14.11 7.81 24.91
CA GLU A 80 14.81 6.86 25.81
C GLU A 80 14.12 6.72 27.18
N SER A 81 13.08 7.52 27.45
CA SER A 81 12.24 7.40 28.67
C SER A 81 10.77 7.09 28.39
N GLN A 82 10.39 6.85 27.14
CA GLN A 82 9.05 6.39 26.79
C GLN A 82 9.12 5.09 25.98
N THR A 83 9.52 4.02 26.66
CA THR A 83 9.10 2.66 26.30
C THR A 83 7.61 2.50 26.71
N GLY A 84 6.81 3.48 26.33
CA GLY A 84 5.39 3.34 26.24
C GLY A 84 5.06 2.94 24.80
N PRO A 85 4.14 2.02 24.57
CA PRO A 85 3.79 1.64 23.23
C PRO A 85 3.41 2.92 22.49
N ARG A 86 4.04 3.17 21.31
CA ARG A 86 3.45 4.07 20.31
C ARG A 86 1.97 3.76 20.36
N THR A 87 1.16 4.78 20.57
CA THR A 87 -0.28 4.69 20.36
C THR A 87 -0.48 4.62 18.83
N GLU A 88 0.01 3.55 18.25
CA GLU A 88 -0.58 2.96 17.09
C GLU A 88 -2.04 2.84 17.51
N LYS A 89 -2.90 3.60 16.86
CA LYS A 89 -4.33 3.59 17.11
C LYS A 89 -4.76 2.18 16.71
N ARG A 90 -4.59 1.25 17.67
CA ARG A 90 -4.80 -0.17 17.46
C ARG A 90 -6.25 -0.36 17.10
N ILE A 91 -6.47 -1.20 16.11
CA ILE A 91 -7.76 -1.84 15.87
C ILE A 91 -8.34 -2.17 17.25
N PRO A 92 -9.59 -1.78 17.56
CA PRO A 92 -10.20 -2.05 18.83
C PRO A 92 -9.97 -3.52 19.24
N PRO A 93 -9.64 -3.82 20.51
CA PRO A 93 -9.31 -5.18 20.96
C PRO A 93 -10.44 -6.19 20.71
N ASP A 94 -11.64 -5.70 20.43
CA ASP A 94 -12.81 -6.50 20.09
C ASP A 94 -12.80 -7.01 18.64
N LEU A 95 -11.96 -6.47 17.77
CA LEU A 95 -11.81 -6.87 16.37
C LEU A 95 -10.62 -7.83 16.22
N VAL A 96 -10.88 -9.11 16.34
CA VAL A 96 -9.86 -10.16 16.18
C VAL A 96 -9.89 -10.68 14.74
N PHE A 97 -8.86 -10.38 13.97
CA PHE A 97 -8.67 -10.95 12.65
C PHE A 97 -8.00 -12.32 12.74
N LYS A 98 -8.61 -13.30 12.07
CA LYS A 98 -8.01 -14.61 11.90
C LYS A 98 -7.14 -14.61 10.65
N THR A 99 -5.82 -14.66 10.82
CA THR A 99 -4.88 -14.70 9.70
C THR A 99 -4.91 -16.04 8.99
N ILE A 100 -4.96 -16.00 7.66
CA ILE A 100 -4.87 -17.16 6.77
C ILE A 100 -3.76 -16.92 5.73
N ARG A 101 -3.23 -18.00 5.16
CA ARG A 101 -2.19 -17.95 4.12
C ARG A 101 -2.47 -18.85 2.93
N SER A 102 -3.54 -19.64 2.99
CA SER A 102 -3.89 -20.57 1.92
C SER A 102 -5.40 -20.58 1.62
N SER A 103 -5.76 -21.03 0.42
CA SER A 103 -7.15 -21.25 0.03
C SER A 103 -7.83 -22.34 0.88
N ALA A 104 -7.07 -23.31 1.38
CA ALA A 104 -7.60 -24.36 2.25
C ALA A 104 -8.06 -23.78 3.59
N ASP A 105 -7.29 -22.86 4.20
CA ASP A 105 -7.65 -22.19 5.44
C ASP A 105 -8.94 -21.38 5.27
N LEU A 106 -9.04 -20.65 4.15
CA LEU A 106 -10.24 -19.88 3.82
C LEU A 106 -11.47 -20.79 3.71
N ASN A 107 -11.36 -21.88 2.95
CA ASN A 107 -12.47 -22.81 2.77
C ASN A 107 -12.94 -23.41 4.10
N ALA A 108 -12.03 -23.75 5.01
CA ALA A 108 -12.37 -24.27 6.33
C ALA A 108 -13.16 -23.23 7.15
N ILE A 109 -12.77 -21.95 7.07
CA ILE A 109 -13.49 -20.85 7.75
C ILE A 109 -14.86 -20.63 7.14
N LEU A 110 -14.98 -20.62 5.80
CA LEU A 110 -16.25 -20.42 5.12
C LEU A 110 -17.24 -21.57 5.43
N GLN A 111 -16.77 -22.82 5.47
CA GLN A 111 -17.60 -23.95 5.87
C GLN A 111 -18.10 -23.81 7.31
N LYS A 112 -17.23 -23.41 8.25
CA LYS A 112 -17.63 -23.15 9.63
C LYS A 112 -18.62 -22.00 9.72
N ALA A 113 -18.38 -20.89 9.02
CA ALA A 113 -19.27 -19.73 8.97
C ALA A 113 -20.67 -20.10 8.45
N LYS A 114 -20.74 -20.97 7.42
CA LYS A 114 -21.97 -21.48 6.85
C LYS A 114 -22.80 -22.29 7.88
N VAL A 115 -22.13 -23.15 8.66
CA VAL A 115 -22.80 -23.92 9.73
C VAL A 115 -23.31 -23.00 10.82
N GLU A 116 -22.54 -21.98 11.19
CA GLU A 116 -22.89 -21.01 12.24
C GLU A 116 -23.80 -19.87 11.73
N LYS A 117 -24.15 -19.85 10.44
CA LYS A 117 -24.90 -18.77 9.77
C LYS A 117 -24.33 -17.39 10.07
N LYS A 118 -23.03 -17.25 9.88
CA LYS A 118 -22.29 -16.01 10.11
C LYS A 118 -21.75 -15.41 8.81
N LEU A 119 -21.77 -14.09 8.76
CA LEU A 119 -21.15 -13.33 7.68
C LEU A 119 -19.62 -13.39 7.82
N VAL A 120 -18.90 -13.37 6.70
CA VAL A 120 -17.43 -13.33 6.70
C VAL A 120 -16.95 -12.12 5.93
N MET A 121 -15.97 -11.41 6.49
CA MET A 121 -15.21 -10.34 5.86
C MET A 121 -13.78 -10.82 5.69
N LEU A 122 -13.33 -10.89 4.45
CA LEU A 122 -11.97 -11.30 4.08
C LEU A 122 -11.18 -10.07 3.60
N ASP A 123 -10.16 -9.69 4.36
CA ASP A 123 -9.24 -8.61 4.06
C ASP A 123 -7.92 -9.16 3.51
N PHE A 124 -7.52 -8.72 2.32
CA PHE A 124 -6.22 -9.02 1.73
C PHE A 124 -5.21 -7.98 2.18
N TYR A 125 -4.22 -8.41 2.93
CA TYR A 125 -3.20 -7.58 3.58
C TYR A 125 -1.78 -7.95 3.15
N ALA A 126 -0.89 -6.96 3.16
CA ALA A 126 0.54 -7.19 3.10
C ALA A 126 1.31 -6.09 3.87
N ASP A 127 2.45 -6.45 4.48
CA ASP A 127 3.29 -5.52 5.26
C ASP A 127 3.83 -4.34 4.44
N TRP A 128 4.05 -4.54 3.16
CA TRP A 128 4.50 -3.51 2.22
C TRP A 128 3.36 -2.65 1.66
N CYS A 129 2.11 -2.97 1.95
CA CYS A 129 0.92 -2.29 1.45
C CYS A 129 0.58 -1.07 2.33
N ILE A 130 0.94 0.13 1.88
CA ILE A 130 0.67 1.38 2.60
C ILE A 130 -0.83 1.58 2.82
N SER A 131 -1.65 1.37 1.77
CA SER A 131 -3.10 1.55 1.85
C SER A 131 -3.78 0.54 2.78
N CYS A 132 -3.20 -0.66 3.00
CA CYS A 132 -3.67 -1.60 4.01
C CYS A 132 -3.49 -1.02 5.41
N LYS A 133 -2.30 -0.47 5.69
CA LYS A 133 -2.00 0.18 6.97
C LYS A 133 -2.86 1.41 7.22
N GLU A 134 -3.17 2.18 6.17
CA GLU A 134 -4.11 3.30 6.25
C GLU A 134 -5.53 2.82 6.57
N MET A 135 -5.99 1.72 5.95
CA MET A 135 -7.28 1.10 6.29
C MET A 135 -7.34 0.70 7.76
N GLU A 136 -6.31 0.04 8.27
CA GLU A 136 -6.22 -0.37 9.68
C GLU A 136 -6.19 0.84 10.62
N ALA A 137 -5.35 1.85 10.31
CA ALA A 137 -5.13 2.99 11.19
C ALA A 137 -6.27 4.03 11.19
N ILE A 138 -7.01 4.16 10.09
CA ILE A 138 -8.00 5.23 9.90
C ILE A 138 -9.40 4.64 9.87
N THR A 139 -9.64 3.60 9.05
CA THR A 139 -10.99 3.09 8.78
C THR A 139 -11.43 2.09 9.85
N PHE A 140 -10.63 1.08 10.15
CA PHE A 140 -11.02 0.04 11.12
C PHE A 140 -10.97 0.52 12.58
N THR A 141 -10.22 1.60 12.87
CA THR A 141 -10.20 2.23 14.20
C THR A 141 -11.37 3.17 14.46
N ASN A 142 -12.20 3.46 13.44
CA ASN A 142 -13.42 4.23 13.64
C ASN A 142 -14.44 3.41 14.43
N SER A 143 -15.03 3.98 15.49
CA SER A 143 -15.93 3.27 16.41
C SER A 143 -17.16 2.67 15.73
N ASP A 144 -17.74 3.41 14.76
CA ASP A 144 -18.97 2.96 14.09
C ASP A 144 -18.67 1.85 13.09
N VAL A 145 -17.53 1.96 12.40
CA VAL A 145 -17.01 0.93 11.51
C VAL A 145 -16.69 -0.34 12.31
N ALA A 146 -15.95 -0.21 13.42
CA ALA A 146 -15.61 -1.33 14.29
C ALA A 146 -16.84 -2.07 14.80
N LYS A 147 -17.87 -1.32 15.23
CA LYS A 147 -19.14 -1.87 15.66
C LYS A 147 -19.89 -2.60 14.53
N ALA A 148 -19.83 -2.07 13.30
CA ALA A 148 -20.42 -2.73 12.14
C ALA A 148 -19.67 -4.02 11.76
N MET A 149 -18.32 -3.97 11.82
CA MET A 149 -17.44 -5.12 11.53
C MET A 149 -17.60 -6.26 12.55
N SER A 150 -17.97 -5.99 13.79
CA SER A 150 -18.13 -7.03 14.83
C SER A 150 -19.20 -8.09 14.52
N ARG A 151 -20.06 -7.84 13.51
CA ARG A 151 -21.05 -8.81 13.03
C ARG A 151 -20.45 -9.88 12.12
N TYR A 152 -19.22 -9.66 11.64
CA TYR A 152 -18.54 -10.54 10.71
C TYR A 152 -17.48 -11.39 11.41
N ILE A 153 -17.25 -12.57 10.90
CA ILE A 153 -16.00 -13.28 11.15
C ILE A 153 -14.94 -12.56 10.33
N LEU A 154 -14.00 -11.93 11.00
CA LEU A 154 -12.92 -11.15 10.36
C LEU A 154 -11.77 -12.09 10.02
N VAL A 155 -11.44 -12.15 8.74
CA VAL A 155 -10.36 -12.98 8.19
C VAL A 155 -9.38 -12.07 7.46
N GLN A 156 -8.08 -12.25 7.71
CA GLN A 156 -7.03 -11.52 7.02
C GLN A 156 -6.16 -12.49 6.24
N ALA A 157 -6.14 -12.32 4.92
CA ALA A 157 -5.27 -13.06 4.01
C ALA A 157 -3.92 -12.33 3.92
N ASP A 158 -2.91 -12.85 4.61
CA ASP A 158 -1.56 -12.32 4.59
C ASP A 158 -0.82 -12.77 3.33
N VAL A 159 -0.69 -11.85 2.36
CA VAL A 159 0.03 -12.08 1.09
C VAL A 159 1.40 -11.40 1.05
N THR A 160 1.97 -11.07 2.20
CA THR A 160 3.25 -10.36 2.33
C THR A 160 4.37 -11.08 1.61
N VAL A 161 4.46 -12.40 1.74
CA VAL A 161 5.54 -13.22 1.18
C VAL A 161 5.39 -13.44 -0.33
N ASN A 162 4.21 -13.22 -0.90
CA ASN A 162 3.92 -13.41 -2.33
C ASN A 162 4.38 -14.78 -2.87
N ASN A 163 4.21 -15.84 -2.08
CA ASN A 163 4.51 -17.22 -2.46
C ASN A 163 3.39 -17.79 -3.36
N GLN A 164 3.51 -19.07 -3.75
CA GLN A 164 2.54 -19.72 -4.61
C GLN A 164 1.12 -19.70 -4.01
N ASP A 165 0.98 -19.99 -2.70
CA ASP A 165 -0.31 -20.01 -2.01
C ASP A 165 -0.98 -18.64 -2.03
N SER A 166 -0.19 -17.55 -1.79
CA SER A 166 -0.65 -16.17 -1.88
C SER A 166 -1.15 -15.81 -3.28
N GLN A 167 -0.41 -16.24 -4.30
CA GLN A 167 -0.76 -16.00 -5.70
C GLN A 167 -2.03 -16.79 -6.12
N GLU A 168 -2.16 -18.03 -5.67
CA GLU A 168 -3.36 -18.85 -5.92
C GLU A 168 -4.59 -18.23 -5.27
N LEU A 169 -4.44 -17.74 -4.02
CA LEU A 169 -5.52 -17.08 -3.29
C LEU A 169 -5.96 -15.79 -4.00
N LEU A 170 -5.03 -14.96 -4.47
CA LEU A 170 -5.34 -13.76 -5.26
C LEU A 170 -6.01 -14.10 -6.59
N LYS A 171 -5.50 -15.11 -7.31
CA LYS A 171 -6.07 -15.58 -8.58
C LYS A 171 -7.50 -16.11 -8.42
N GLN A 172 -7.78 -16.82 -7.34
CA GLN A 172 -9.11 -17.38 -7.04
C GLN A 172 -10.18 -16.28 -7.08
N PHE A 173 -9.84 -15.08 -6.60
CA PHE A 173 -10.76 -13.94 -6.57
C PHE A 173 -10.54 -12.93 -7.70
N GLY A 174 -9.60 -13.20 -8.63
CA GLY A 174 -9.28 -12.29 -9.73
C GLY A 174 -8.67 -10.97 -9.25
N LEU A 175 -7.91 -10.99 -8.15
CA LEU A 175 -7.25 -9.84 -7.57
C LEU A 175 -5.80 -9.73 -8.06
N PHE A 176 -5.34 -8.49 -8.26
CA PHE A 176 -3.95 -8.21 -8.60
C PHE A 176 -3.06 -8.03 -7.37
N GLY A 177 -3.65 -7.72 -6.21
CA GLY A 177 -2.94 -7.51 -4.94
C GLY A 177 -3.78 -6.76 -3.91
N PRO A 178 -3.22 -6.56 -2.69
CA PRO A 178 -3.86 -5.81 -1.61
C PRO A 178 -3.82 -4.29 -1.87
N PRO A 179 -4.69 -3.49 -1.22
CA PRO A 179 -5.78 -3.92 -0.35
C PRO A 179 -7.03 -4.32 -1.13
N ALA A 180 -7.67 -5.39 -0.69
CA ALA A 180 -8.99 -5.78 -1.19
C ALA A 180 -9.79 -6.44 -0.08
N ILE A 181 -11.06 -6.04 0.07
CA ILE A 181 -11.96 -6.60 1.07
C ILE A 181 -13.14 -7.24 0.36
N LEU A 182 -13.39 -8.50 0.69
CA LEU A 182 -14.47 -9.31 0.14
C LEU A 182 -15.45 -9.69 1.25
N PHE A 183 -16.70 -9.78 0.90
CA PHE A 183 -17.77 -10.11 1.83
C PHE A 183 -18.46 -11.40 1.39
N PHE A 184 -18.75 -12.26 2.35
CA PHE A 184 -19.45 -13.52 2.12
C PHE A 184 -20.72 -13.55 2.99
N ASN A 185 -21.81 -14.00 2.39
CA ASN A 185 -23.09 -14.18 3.08
C ASN A 185 -23.08 -15.42 3.98
N GLU A 186 -24.18 -15.66 4.69
CA GLU A 186 -24.37 -16.82 5.58
C GLU A 186 -24.31 -18.17 4.84
N ALA A 187 -24.53 -18.18 3.52
CA ALA A 187 -24.37 -19.36 2.68
C ALA A 187 -22.91 -19.61 2.28
N GLY A 188 -21.98 -18.71 2.62
CA GLY A 188 -20.59 -18.77 2.22
C GLY A 188 -20.34 -18.30 0.77
N GLU A 189 -21.31 -17.59 0.17
CA GLU A 189 -21.22 -17.08 -1.20
C GLU A 189 -20.70 -15.65 -1.19
N GLU A 190 -19.78 -15.35 -2.12
CA GLU A 190 -19.20 -14.03 -2.23
C GLU A 190 -20.19 -13.01 -2.82
N GLN A 191 -20.27 -11.86 -2.19
CA GLN A 191 -21.01 -10.67 -2.65
C GLN A 191 -20.12 -9.81 -3.57
N LYS A 192 -19.94 -10.21 -4.82
CA LYS A 192 -18.97 -9.61 -5.75
C LYS A 192 -19.17 -8.12 -6.01
N ASP A 193 -20.41 -7.66 -6.03
CA ASP A 193 -20.81 -6.25 -6.21
C ASP A 193 -20.45 -5.37 -5.01
N MET A 194 -20.15 -5.98 -3.87
CA MET A 194 -19.84 -5.30 -2.62
C MET A 194 -18.34 -5.24 -2.31
N ARG A 195 -17.49 -5.76 -3.19
CA ARG A 195 -16.03 -5.71 -3.03
C ARG A 195 -15.53 -4.29 -2.81
N VAL A 196 -14.54 -4.16 -1.95
CA VAL A 196 -13.79 -2.93 -1.74
C VAL A 196 -12.37 -3.17 -2.25
N VAL A 197 -11.91 -2.39 -3.21
CA VAL A 197 -10.54 -2.46 -3.74
C VAL A 197 -9.88 -1.10 -3.57
N GLY A 198 -8.73 -1.08 -2.91
CA GLY A 198 -8.04 0.17 -2.56
C GLY A 198 -8.48 0.73 -1.20
N PHE A 199 -7.92 1.88 -0.84
CA PHE A 199 -8.27 2.60 0.38
C PHE A 199 -9.70 3.15 0.32
N MET A 200 -10.44 3.00 1.41
CA MET A 200 -11.78 3.57 1.58
C MET A 200 -11.89 4.29 2.92
N THR A 201 -12.45 5.50 2.90
CA THR A 201 -12.66 6.30 4.11
C THR A 201 -13.70 5.67 5.05
N PRO A 202 -13.66 5.95 6.38
CA PRO A 202 -14.58 5.37 7.34
C PRO A 202 -16.06 5.53 6.97
N THR A 203 -16.44 6.72 6.52
CA THR A 203 -17.83 7.03 6.14
C THR A 203 -18.33 6.13 5.01
N ARG A 204 -17.56 6.04 3.91
CA ARG A 204 -17.93 5.20 2.76
C ARG A 204 -17.91 3.72 3.09
N PHE A 205 -16.96 3.30 3.93
CA PHE A 205 -16.87 1.92 4.34
C PHE A 205 -18.06 1.51 5.22
N LEU A 206 -18.49 2.40 6.13
CA LEU A 206 -19.68 2.21 6.94
C LEU A 206 -20.95 2.10 6.08
N GLU A 207 -21.12 2.98 5.10
CA GLU A 207 -22.22 2.92 4.13
C GLU A 207 -22.25 1.55 3.42
N ARG A 208 -21.09 1.06 2.99
CA ARG A 208 -20.96 -0.26 2.36
C ARG A 208 -21.37 -1.40 3.29
N LEU A 209 -20.94 -1.37 4.57
CA LEU A 209 -21.34 -2.37 5.57
C LEU A 209 -22.85 -2.32 5.90
N GLN A 210 -23.45 -1.13 5.90
CA GLN A 210 -24.90 -0.96 6.10
C GLN A 210 -25.70 -1.50 4.92
N GLU A 211 -25.26 -1.26 3.70
CA GLU A 211 -25.88 -1.80 2.48
C GLU A 211 -25.87 -3.34 2.47
N LEU A 212 -24.75 -3.95 2.90
CA LEU A 212 -24.61 -5.40 3.08
C LEU A 212 -25.57 -5.95 4.14
N SER A 213 -25.83 -5.20 5.21
CA SER A 213 -26.72 -5.65 6.29
C SER A 213 -28.20 -5.49 5.99
N ALA A 214 -28.56 -4.75 4.93
CA ALA A 214 -29.93 -4.53 4.49
C ALA A 214 -30.42 -5.57 3.45
N ARG A 215 -29.51 -6.43 2.96
CA ARG A 215 -29.78 -7.50 1.99
C ARG A 215 -30.01 -8.83 2.70
#